data_f7653ecfe7c0a8e96db78078daa5c95f
#
_entry.id   f7653ecfe7c0a8e96db78078daa5c95f
#
_cell.length_a   1.000
_cell.length_b   1.000
_cell.length_c   1.000
_cell.angle_alpha   90.00
_cell.angle_beta   90.00
_cell.angle_gamma   90.00
#
_symmetry.space_group_name_H-M   'P 1'
#
loop_
_entity.id
_entity.type
_entity.pdbx_description
1 polymer ?
#
loop_
_entity_poly.entity_id
_entity_poly.type
_entity_poly.pdbx_seq_one_letter_code
_entity_poly.pdbx_strand_id
1 'polypeptide(L)'
;MRNSQQDIWSKWLLNRRFGGDPERMNYMLDYLYPVRDKVLSRLNLDSGGTLLDVGSGDGLIAFGALEEFDTCRVIFSDISEGLLDHAHTLARNMGLQQRCEFVRASADDLNIFDNESVEAVATRSVLIYVSAKQQAFKEFHRVLKPEGQLSIFEPINRFAYPEPLDQFAGYNVAPIAELAQKLKAVYRRIQPPDTDPMTDFDERDLVIGAEKAGFSKINVELQIEVKPPENTDWSTFLHLAGNPKIPSIEDAMQYALTPGEAETFSSYLRPLVESRQGVRRTAVAYLWAVK
;
A
#
# COMPACT_ATOMS: atom_id res chain seq x y z
N MET A 1 15.22 -1.69 27.60
CA MET A 1 15.14 -1.27 26.19
C MET A 1 15.04 -2.57 25.39
N ARG A 2 13.84 -2.90 24.86
CA ARG A 2 13.70 -4.04 23.94
C ARG A 2 14.35 -3.60 22.63
N ASN A 3 15.33 -4.36 22.16
CA ASN A 3 15.87 -4.21 20.80
C ASN A 3 14.75 -4.62 19.85
N SER A 4 13.95 -3.68 19.36
CA SER A 4 12.98 -3.96 18.30
C SER A 4 13.77 -4.29 17.04
N GLN A 5 13.90 -5.59 16.78
CA GLN A 5 14.45 -6.05 15.51
C GLN A 5 13.51 -5.56 14.41
N GLN A 6 13.96 -4.58 13.61
CA GLN A 6 13.17 -4.05 12.50
C GLN A 6 12.78 -5.21 11.58
N ASP A 7 11.49 -5.49 11.49
CA ASP A 7 10.94 -6.46 10.55
C ASP A 7 10.99 -5.94 9.10
N ILE A 8 10.61 -6.79 8.14
CA ILE A 8 10.71 -6.45 6.70
C ILE A 8 9.82 -5.24 6.33
N TRP A 9 8.68 -5.05 7.01
CA TRP A 9 7.73 -3.97 6.73
C TRP A 9 8.25 -2.63 7.24
N SER A 10 8.72 -2.57 8.50
CA SER A 10 9.30 -1.36 9.05
C SER A 10 10.58 -0.95 8.31
N LYS A 11 11.45 -1.90 7.94
CA LYS A 11 12.63 -1.61 7.11
C LYS A 11 12.25 -1.03 5.74
N TRP A 12 11.23 -1.59 5.10
CA TRP A 12 10.80 -1.10 3.79
C TRP A 12 10.12 0.25 3.88
N LEU A 13 9.11 0.40 4.75
CA LEU A 13 8.31 1.61 4.83
C LEU A 13 9.11 2.82 5.27
N LEU A 14 9.97 2.66 6.30
CA LEU A 14 10.70 3.78 6.88
C LEU A 14 12.00 4.12 6.13
N ASN A 15 12.59 3.17 5.40
CA ASN A 15 13.92 3.37 4.83
C ASN A 15 14.02 3.13 3.32
N ARG A 16 13.21 2.24 2.72
CA ARG A 16 13.39 1.81 1.32
C ARG A 16 12.28 2.26 0.37
N ARG A 17 11.09 2.51 0.87
CA ARG A 17 9.93 2.84 0.05
C ARG A 17 10.17 4.04 -0.87
N PHE A 18 10.91 5.02 -0.40
CA PHE A 18 11.22 6.26 -1.14
C PHE A 18 12.70 6.34 -1.56
N GLY A 19 13.42 5.21 -1.53
CA GLY A 19 14.84 5.16 -1.88
C GLY A 19 15.76 5.87 -0.89
N GLY A 20 15.26 6.24 0.31
CA GLY A 20 16.00 6.99 1.33
C GLY A 20 16.14 8.49 1.02
N ASP A 21 15.41 9.01 0.01
CA ASP A 21 15.46 10.41 -0.41
C ASP A 21 14.38 11.24 0.31
N PRO A 22 14.77 12.24 1.16
CA PRO A 22 13.83 13.11 1.86
C PRO A 22 12.96 13.99 0.94
N GLU A 23 13.49 14.46 -0.20
CA GLU A 23 12.73 15.27 -1.16
C GLU A 23 11.64 14.44 -1.82
N ARG A 24 11.96 13.21 -2.17
CA ARG A 24 10.98 12.25 -2.70
C ARG A 24 9.90 11.89 -1.66
N MET A 25 10.27 11.80 -0.39
CA MET A 25 9.31 11.60 0.69
C MET A 25 8.32 12.77 0.78
N ASN A 26 8.79 14.02 0.74
CA ASN A 26 7.92 15.20 0.75
C ASN A 26 7.00 15.24 -0.48
N TYR A 27 7.51 14.98 -1.68
CA TYR A 27 6.71 14.87 -2.89
C TYR A 27 5.63 13.79 -2.79
N MET A 28 5.94 12.65 -2.16
CA MET A 28 4.97 11.59 -1.95
C MET A 28 3.90 11.95 -0.92
N LEU A 29 4.19 12.81 0.06
CA LEU A 29 3.18 13.31 1.00
C LEU A 29 2.12 14.15 0.28
N ASP A 30 2.50 14.95 -0.73
CA ASP A 30 1.54 15.71 -1.55
C ASP A 30 0.54 14.79 -2.28
N TYR A 31 0.96 13.57 -2.65
CA TYR A 31 0.07 12.54 -3.19
C TYR A 31 -0.72 11.81 -2.10
N LEU A 32 -0.10 11.53 -0.95
CA LEU A 32 -0.69 10.70 0.09
C LEU A 32 -1.73 11.44 0.93
N TYR A 33 -1.56 12.74 1.15
CA TYR A 33 -2.53 13.54 1.92
C TYR A 33 -3.91 13.60 1.24
N PRO A 34 -4.06 13.86 -0.06
CA PRO A 34 -5.35 13.73 -0.74
C PRO A 34 -5.99 12.35 -0.63
N VAL A 35 -5.17 11.27 -0.63
CA VAL A 35 -5.68 9.91 -0.41
C VAL A 35 -6.20 9.75 1.02
N ARG A 36 -5.42 10.19 2.02
CA ARG A 36 -5.81 10.22 3.43
C ARG A 36 -7.14 10.94 3.62
N ASP A 37 -7.20 12.17 3.15
CA ASP A 37 -8.37 13.05 3.32
C ASP A 37 -9.62 12.44 2.66
N LYS A 38 -9.45 11.83 1.49
CA LYS A 38 -10.54 11.15 0.80
C LYS A 38 -11.03 9.90 1.56
N VAL A 39 -10.13 9.13 2.16
CA VAL A 39 -10.52 7.99 3.02
C VAL A 39 -11.28 8.49 4.25
N LEU A 40 -10.80 9.54 4.92
CA LEU A 40 -11.40 10.10 6.13
C LEU A 40 -12.74 10.80 5.85
N SER A 41 -12.89 11.50 4.73
CA SER A 41 -14.13 12.20 4.35
C SER A 41 -15.36 11.29 4.18
N ARG A 42 -15.16 9.96 4.18
CA ARG A 42 -16.22 8.95 4.11
C ARG A 42 -16.62 8.41 5.48
N LEU A 43 -16.01 8.90 6.54
CA LEU A 43 -16.23 8.48 7.92
C LEU A 43 -16.93 9.62 8.69
N ASN A 44 -17.84 9.25 9.58
CA ASN A 44 -18.51 10.19 10.47
C ASN A 44 -18.09 9.90 11.92
N LEU A 45 -17.13 10.65 12.41
CA LEU A 45 -16.59 10.56 13.77
C LEU A 45 -16.73 11.87 14.55
N ASP A 46 -17.53 12.82 14.06
CA ASP A 46 -17.69 14.16 14.65
C ASP A 46 -18.25 14.15 16.07
N SER A 47 -19.08 13.17 16.41
CA SER A 47 -19.66 13.00 17.75
C SER A 47 -18.77 12.20 18.72
N GLY A 48 -17.51 11.98 18.36
CA GLY A 48 -16.65 11.02 19.01
C GLY A 48 -16.86 9.62 18.45
N GLY A 49 -16.06 8.68 18.88
CA GLY A 49 -16.10 7.31 18.40
C GLY A 49 -14.70 6.77 18.22
N THR A 50 -14.60 5.52 17.86
CA THR A 50 -13.33 4.82 17.69
C THR A 50 -13.14 4.45 16.23
N LEU A 51 -12.04 4.91 15.64
CA LEU A 51 -11.54 4.43 14.36
C LEU A 51 -10.55 3.29 14.59
N LEU A 52 -10.74 2.18 13.89
CA LEU A 52 -9.73 1.14 13.74
C LEU A 52 -9.03 1.33 12.39
N ASP A 53 -7.77 1.77 12.41
CA ASP A 53 -6.90 1.86 11.23
C ASP A 53 -6.15 0.53 11.06
N VAL A 54 -6.60 -0.30 10.13
CA VAL A 54 -6.05 -1.64 9.90
C VAL A 54 -4.91 -1.57 8.89
N GLY A 55 -3.73 -2.09 9.29
CA GLY A 55 -2.49 -1.92 8.55
C GLY A 55 -2.02 -0.46 8.59
N SER A 56 -2.04 0.14 9.77
CA SER A 56 -1.81 1.58 9.99
C SER A 56 -0.44 2.06 9.51
N GLY A 57 0.55 1.16 9.42
CA GLY A 57 1.89 1.48 8.94
C GLY A 57 2.55 2.58 9.76
N ASP A 58 2.91 3.67 9.09
CA ASP A 58 3.47 4.89 9.68
C ASP A 58 2.42 5.83 10.31
N GLY A 59 1.14 5.44 10.27
CA GLY A 59 0.03 6.16 10.91
C GLY A 59 -0.62 7.24 10.04
N LEU A 60 -0.43 7.25 8.72
CA LEU A 60 -0.96 8.30 7.85
C LEU A 60 -2.47 8.53 8.02
N ILE A 61 -3.29 7.48 8.00
CA ILE A 61 -4.74 7.59 8.19
C ILE A 61 -5.05 7.91 9.65
N ALA A 62 -4.47 7.19 10.58
CA ALA A 62 -4.69 7.32 12.01
C ALA A 62 -4.39 8.73 12.54
N PHE A 63 -3.21 9.29 12.21
CA PHE A 63 -2.87 10.66 12.62
C PHE A 63 -3.73 11.71 11.91
N GLY A 64 -4.08 11.49 10.64
CA GLY A 64 -5.04 12.35 9.94
C GLY A 64 -6.40 12.37 10.62
N ALA A 65 -6.91 11.24 11.10
CA ALA A 65 -8.15 11.18 11.84
C ALA A 65 -8.08 11.92 13.19
N LEU A 66 -6.94 11.80 13.90
CA LEU A 66 -6.72 12.52 15.15
C LEU A 66 -6.62 14.04 14.96
N GLU A 67 -6.20 14.48 13.78
CA GLU A 67 -6.13 15.90 13.38
C GLU A 67 -7.52 16.42 12.97
N GLU A 68 -8.30 15.65 12.20
CA GLU A 68 -9.59 16.06 11.64
C GLU A 68 -10.74 15.99 12.64
N PHE A 69 -10.74 14.97 13.53
CA PHE A 69 -11.82 14.72 14.50
C PHE A 69 -11.34 14.90 15.93
N ASP A 70 -11.65 16.02 16.55
CA ASP A 70 -11.15 16.42 17.88
C ASP A 70 -11.42 15.42 19.01
N THR A 71 -12.51 14.67 18.92
CA THR A 71 -13.02 13.79 19.99
C THR A 71 -12.86 12.30 19.69
N CYS A 72 -12.39 11.92 18.49
CA CYS A 72 -12.23 10.51 18.13
C CYS A 72 -11.06 9.86 18.88
N ARG A 73 -11.18 8.55 19.07
CA ARG A 73 -10.08 7.66 19.49
C ARG A 73 -9.64 6.85 18.28
N VAL A 74 -8.37 6.51 18.21
CA VAL A 74 -7.84 5.72 17.10
C VAL A 74 -7.08 4.51 17.63
N ILE A 75 -7.43 3.34 17.10
CA ILE A 75 -6.70 2.10 17.30
C ILE A 75 -5.82 1.89 16.06
N PHE A 76 -4.51 1.96 16.25
CA PHE A 76 -3.50 1.62 15.25
C PHE A 76 -3.32 0.11 15.25
N SER A 77 -3.66 -0.57 14.17
CA SER A 77 -3.47 -2.01 14.05
C SER A 77 -2.53 -2.33 12.89
N ASP A 78 -1.50 -3.12 13.14
CA ASP A 78 -0.55 -3.57 12.11
C ASP A 78 0.05 -4.92 12.50
N ILE A 79 0.54 -5.68 11.51
CA ILE A 79 1.29 -6.92 11.75
C ILE A 79 2.73 -6.64 12.18
N SER A 80 3.24 -5.44 11.89
CA SER A 80 4.60 -4.98 12.17
C SER A 80 4.68 -4.31 13.55
N GLU A 81 5.30 -4.97 14.51
CA GLU A 81 5.57 -4.39 15.83
C GLU A 81 6.47 -3.15 15.70
N GLY A 82 7.44 -3.16 14.77
CA GLY A 82 8.33 -2.01 14.55
C GLY A 82 7.62 -0.77 14.04
N LEU A 83 6.56 -0.90 13.22
CA LEU A 83 5.73 0.23 12.78
C LEU A 83 4.83 0.73 13.92
N LEU A 84 4.25 -0.15 14.71
CA LEU A 84 3.47 0.23 15.90
C LEU A 84 4.32 0.98 16.93
N ASP A 85 5.55 0.53 17.19
CA ASP A 85 6.50 1.24 18.08
C ASP A 85 6.86 2.63 17.54
N HIS A 86 7.04 2.76 16.23
CA HIS A 86 7.28 4.03 15.57
C HIS A 86 6.07 4.98 15.74
N ALA A 87 4.87 4.52 15.40
CA ALA A 87 3.64 5.29 15.54
C ALA A 87 3.37 5.68 17.01
N HIS A 88 3.60 4.78 17.95
CA HIS A 88 3.49 5.08 19.39
C HIS A 88 4.45 6.19 19.83
N THR A 89 5.69 6.17 19.31
CA THR A 89 6.68 7.22 19.59
C THR A 89 6.23 8.57 19.03
N LEU A 90 5.69 8.59 17.80
CA LEU A 90 5.13 9.79 17.19
C LEU A 90 3.94 10.33 17.98
N ALA A 91 2.97 9.48 18.34
CA ALA A 91 1.79 9.88 19.12
C ALA A 91 2.18 10.54 20.45
N ARG A 92 3.19 9.98 21.14
CA ARG A 92 3.73 10.55 22.39
C ARG A 92 4.36 11.93 22.16
N ASN A 93 5.17 12.07 21.12
CA ASN A 93 5.83 13.35 20.77
C ASN A 93 4.82 14.44 20.39
N MET A 94 3.70 14.06 19.81
CA MET A 94 2.59 14.93 19.45
C MET A 94 1.61 15.19 20.62
N GLY A 95 1.75 14.53 21.77
CA GLY A 95 0.83 14.65 22.90
C GLY A 95 -0.52 13.96 22.70
N LEU A 96 -0.64 13.05 21.73
CA LEU A 96 -1.90 12.39 21.33
C LEU A 96 -2.12 11.02 21.97
N GLN A 97 -1.18 10.53 22.75
CA GLN A 97 -1.18 9.16 23.27
C GLN A 97 -2.46 8.75 24.04
N GLN A 98 -3.17 9.71 24.64
CA GLN A 98 -4.42 9.46 25.39
C GLN A 98 -5.60 9.09 24.48
N ARG A 99 -5.47 9.39 23.19
CA ARG A 99 -6.47 9.09 22.16
C ARG A 99 -6.07 7.91 21.28
N CYS A 100 -4.92 7.28 21.54
CA CYS A 100 -4.34 6.23 20.71
C CYS A 100 -4.25 4.90 21.47
N GLU A 101 -4.53 3.83 20.75
CA GLU A 101 -4.24 2.46 21.16
C GLU A 101 -3.41 1.78 20.06
N PHE A 102 -2.52 0.86 20.41
CA PHE A 102 -1.62 0.19 19.45
C PHE A 102 -1.75 -1.31 19.63
N VAL A 103 -2.22 -2.00 18.60
CA VAL A 103 -2.58 -3.41 18.67
C VAL A 103 -1.97 -4.17 17.50
N ARG A 104 -1.25 -5.23 17.79
CA ARG A 104 -0.73 -6.11 16.73
C ARG A 104 -1.82 -7.08 16.29
N ALA A 105 -2.30 -6.94 15.05
CA ALA A 105 -3.28 -7.83 14.43
C ALA A 105 -3.12 -7.86 12.90
N SER A 106 -3.62 -8.94 12.28
CA SER A 106 -3.74 -9.03 10.81
C SER A 106 -5.15 -8.63 10.39
N ALA A 107 -5.30 -8.08 9.19
CA ALA A 107 -6.60 -7.68 8.65
C ALA A 107 -7.60 -8.84 8.54
N ASP A 108 -7.13 -10.05 8.34
CA ASP A 108 -7.92 -11.29 8.25
C ASP A 108 -8.07 -12.02 9.59
N ASP A 109 -7.49 -11.48 10.67
CA ASP A 109 -7.58 -12.01 12.04
C ASP A 109 -7.60 -10.84 13.04
N LEU A 110 -8.79 -10.28 13.27
CA LEU A 110 -9.06 -9.22 14.24
C LEU A 110 -9.69 -9.75 15.52
N ASN A 111 -9.50 -11.02 15.87
CA ASN A 111 -10.12 -11.69 17.03
C ASN A 111 -9.81 -11.05 18.38
N ILE A 112 -8.77 -10.21 18.44
CA ILE A 112 -8.44 -9.44 19.64
C ILE A 112 -9.48 -8.35 19.94
N PHE A 113 -10.29 -7.96 18.93
CA PHE A 113 -11.36 -6.98 19.06
C PHE A 113 -12.71 -7.67 19.21
N ASP A 114 -13.54 -7.16 20.11
CA ASP A 114 -14.92 -7.63 20.29
C ASP A 114 -15.77 -7.31 19.06
N ASN A 115 -16.87 -8.06 18.92
CA ASN A 115 -17.89 -7.73 17.92
C ASN A 115 -18.49 -6.34 18.24
N GLU A 116 -18.77 -5.57 17.21
CA GLU A 116 -19.47 -4.29 17.34
C GLU A 116 -18.78 -3.32 18.31
N SER A 117 -17.43 -3.27 18.27
CA SER A 117 -16.61 -2.50 19.20
C SER A 117 -16.18 -1.13 18.67
N VAL A 118 -16.20 -0.91 17.32
CA VAL A 118 -15.73 0.35 16.72
C VAL A 118 -16.77 0.97 15.79
N GLU A 119 -16.76 2.30 15.68
CA GLU A 119 -17.65 3.08 14.81
C GLU A 119 -17.18 3.09 13.36
N ALA A 120 -15.87 3.05 13.15
CA ALA A 120 -15.30 3.09 11.80
C ALA A 120 -14.10 2.15 11.67
N VAL A 121 -13.93 1.61 10.46
CA VAL A 121 -12.73 0.89 10.01
C VAL A 121 -12.18 1.60 8.79
N ALA A 122 -10.90 1.91 8.79
CA ALA A 122 -10.18 2.39 7.62
C ALA A 122 -9.00 1.48 7.28
N THR A 123 -8.64 1.43 6.00
CA THR A 123 -7.43 0.75 5.54
C THR A 123 -6.90 1.39 4.27
N ARG A 124 -5.57 1.42 4.12
CA ARG A 124 -4.89 1.95 2.95
C ARG A 124 -3.76 1.03 2.48
N SER A 125 -3.93 0.44 1.31
CA SER A 125 -2.94 -0.46 0.69
C SER A 125 -2.60 -1.67 1.58
N VAL A 126 -3.62 -2.34 2.09
CA VAL A 126 -3.51 -3.49 2.99
C VAL A 126 -3.99 -4.76 2.31
N LEU A 127 -5.17 -4.74 1.68
CA LEU A 127 -5.74 -5.93 1.03
C LEU A 127 -4.86 -6.47 -0.08
N ILE A 128 -4.04 -5.62 -0.72
CA ILE A 128 -3.01 -6.05 -1.69
C ILE A 128 -1.99 -7.04 -1.09
N TYR A 129 -1.88 -7.15 0.22
CA TYR A 129 -0.95 -8.06 0.91
C TYR A 129 -1.65 -9.25 1.58
N VAL A 130 -2.98 -9.23 1.65
CA VAL A 130 -3.80 -10.22 2.35
C VAL A 130 -4.28 -11.29 1.36
N SER A 131 -3.91 -12.54 1.58
CA SER A 131 -4.40 -13.65 0.74
C SER A 131 -5.86 -13.98 1.03
N ALA A 132 -6.28 -13.89 2.30
CA ALA A 132 -7.65 -14.18 2.73
C ALA A 132 -8.54 -12.91 2.75
N LYS A 133 -8.60 -12.16 1.62
CA LYS A 133 -9.34 -10.88 1.52
C LYS A 133 -10.79 -10.98 1.97
N GLN A 134 -11.48 -12.08 1.60
CA GLN A 134 -12.86 -12.29 2.03
C GLN A 134 -12.99 -12.42 3.55
N GLN A 135 -12.00 -13.01 4.23
CA GLN A 135 -11.99 -13.09 5.69
C GLN A 135 -11.74 -11.70 6.30
N ALA A 136 -10.86 -10.88 5.70
CA ALA A 136 -10.65 -9.51 6.15
C ALA A 136 -11.97 -8.70 6.09
N PHE A 137 -12.74 -8.78 5.01
CA PHE A 137 -14.05 -8.12 4.93
C PHE A 137 -15.03 -8.61 6.01
N LYS A 138 -15.03 -9.91 6.34
CA LYS A 138 -15.85 -10.44 7.43
C LYS A 138 -15.42 -9.88 8.79
N GLU A 139 -14.13 -9.79 9.03
CA GLU A 139 -13.59 -9.21 10.26
C GLU A 139 -13.92 -7.71 10.37
N PHE A 140 -13.78 -6.94 9.28
CA PHE A 140 -14.19 -5.53 9.26
C PHE A 140 -15.67 -5.37 9.62
N HIS A 141 -16.53 -6.18 8.99
CA HIS A 141 -17.96 -6.17 9.29
C HIS A 141 -18.26 -6.58 10.75
N ARG A 142 -17.56 -7.59 11.26
CA ARG A 142 -17.77 -8.10 12.63
C ARG A 142 -17.46 -7.05 13.69
N VAL A 143 -16.31 -6.36 13.57
CA VAL A 143 -15.85 -5.39 14.58
C VAL A 143 -16.62 -4.08 14.52
N LEU A 144 -17.20 -3.72 13.37
CA LEU A 144 -18.02 -2.52 13.22
C LEU A 144 -19.32 -2.65 14.01
N LYS A 145 -19.73 -1.58 14.67
CA LYS A 145 -21.05 -1.41 15.27
C LYS A 145 -22.14 -1.35 14.18
N PRO A 146 -23.42 -1.58 14.50
CA PRO A 146 -24.51 -1.27 13.57
C PRO A 146 -24.41 0.17 13.06
N GLU A 147 -24.64 0.39 11.75
CA GLU A 147 -24.43 1.66 11.03
C GLU A 147 -22.97 2.13 11.01
N GLY A 148 -22.01 1.33 11.48
CA GLY A 148 -20.59 1.62 11.41
C GLY A 148 -20.07 1.66 9.97
N GLN A 149 -19.02 2.41 9.73
CA GLN A 149 -18.54 2.75 8.39
C GLN A 149 -17.20 2.10 8.08
N LEU A 150 -17.10 1.57 6.86
CA LEU A 150 -15.86 1.07 6.26
C LEU A 150 -15.38 2.04 5.20
N SER A 151 -14.10 2.41 5.22
CA SER A 151 -13.46 3.20 4.15
C SER A 151 -12.12 2.60 3.77
N ILE A 152 -11.96 2.24 2.51
CA ILE A 152 -10.81 1.51 1.96
C ILE A 152 -10.19 2.28 0.80
N PHE A 153 -8.86 2.31 0.74
CA PHE A 153 -8.10 2.65 -0.46
C PHE A 153 -7.18 1.49 -0.82
N GLU A 154 -7.29 1.01 -2.06
CA GLU A 154 -6.42 -0.07 -2.57
C GLU A 154 -5.88 0.23 -3.97
N PRO A 155 -4.58 0.01 -4.21
CA PRO A 155 -4.05 -0.08 -5.56
C PRO A 155 -4.64 -1.28 -6.29
N ILE A 156 -5.06 -1.09 -7.56
CA ILE A 156 -5.52 -2.17 -8.44
C ILE A 156 -4.38 -2.53 -9.40
N ASN A 157 -3.42 -3.28 -8.88
CA ASN A 157 -2.20 -3.61 -9.62
C ASN A 157 -2.47 -4.45 -10.87
N ARG A 158 -3.53 -5.26 -10.87
CA ARG A 158 -3.95 -6.07 -12.01
C ARG A 158 -4.23 -5.24 -13.26
N PHE A 159 -4.51 -3.95 -13.12
CA PHE A 159 -4.68 -3.02 -14.24
C PHE A 159 -3.39 -2.83 -15.06
N ALA A 160 -2.24 -2.81 -14.40
CA ALA A 160 -0.94 -2.56 -15.03
C ALA A 160 -0.07 -3.81 -15.17
N TYR A 161 -0.36 -4.87 -14.41
CA TYR A 161 0.44 -6.09 -14.38
C TYR A 161 -0.40 -7.32 -14.78
N PRO A 162 0.21 -8.30 -15.48
CA PRO A 162 1.59 -8.27 -15.99
C PRO A 162 1.78 -7.28 -17.16
N GLU A 163 2.92 -6.58 -17.18
CA GLU A 163 3.27 -5.73 -18.31
C GLU A 163 3.46 -6.54 -19.61
N PRO A 164 3.15 -5.94 -20.81
CA PRO A 164 3.47 -6.52 -22.11
C PRO A 164 4.96 -6.92 -22.24
N LEU A 165 5.26 -7.85 -23.14
CA LEU A 165 6.61 -8.39 -23.30
C LEU A 165 7.65 -7.33 -23.68
N ASP A 166 7.22 -6.33 -24.42
CA ASP A 166 8.01 -5.20 -24.92
C ASP A 166 8.08 -4.00 -23.96
N GLN A 167 7.56 -4.13 -22.75
CA GLN A 167 7.61 -3.09 -21.70
C GLN A 167 8.35 -3.59 -20.47
N PHE A 168 9.04 -2.68 -19.77
CA PHE A 168 9.64 -2.90 -18.46
C PHE A 168 9.55 -1.60 -17.64
N ALA A 169 8.91 -1.65 -16.48
CA ALA A 169 8.65 -0.48 -15.63
C ALA A 169 8.00 0.69 -16.39
N GLY A 170 7.14 0.39 -17.38
CA GLY A 170 6.46 1.36 -18.23
C GLY A 170 7.29 1.88 -19.41
N TYR A 171 8.54 1.45 -19.59
CA TYR A 171 9.40 1.82 -20.72
C TYR A 171 9.33 0.80 -21.83
N ASN A 172 9.39 1.25 -23.09
CA ASN A 172 9.51 0.36 -24.25
C ASN A 172 10.91 -0.27 -24.28
N VAL A 173 10.96 -1.59 -24.19
CA VAL A 173 12.18 -2.39 -24.21
C VAL A 173 12.20 -3.40 -25.34
N ALA A 174 11.41 -3.19 -26.40
CA ALA A 174 11.34 -4.09 -27.55
C ALA A 174 12.72 -4.46 -28.12
N PRO A 175 13.70 -3.52 -28.28
CA PRO A 175 15.03 -3.86 -28.79
C PRO A 175 15.88 -4.72 -27.87
N ILE A 176 15.55 -4.78 -26.57
CA ILE A 176 16.25 -5.55 -25.55
C ILE A 176 15.27 -6.47 -24.77
N ALA A 177 14.18 -6.87 -25.42
CA ALA A 177 13.10 -7.63 -24.78
C ALA A 177 13.58 -8.92 -24.09
N GLU A 178 14.55 -9.61 -24.66
CA GLU A 178 15.14 -10.83 -24.08
C GLU A 178 15.77 -10.56 -22.69
N LEU A 179 16.49 -9.46 -22.54
CA LEU A 179 17.09 -9.07 -21.27
C LEU A 179 16.01 -8.66 -20.26
N ALA A 180 15.02 -7.88 -20.70
CA ALA A 180 13.89 -7.51 -19.87
C ALA A 180 13.10 -8.74 -19.38
N GLN A 181 12.94 -9.78 -20.23
CA GLN A 181 12.27 -11.02 -19.81
C GLN A 181 13.05 -11.79 -18.73
N LYS A 182 14.39 -11.75 -18.75
CA LYS A 182 15.19 -12.34 -17.66
C LYS A 182 14.89 -11.69 -16.31
N LEU A 183 14.79 -10.34 -16.26
CA LEU A 183 14.43 -9.62 -15.04
C LEU A 183 12.98 -9.93 -14.63
N LYS A 184 12.04 -9.87 -15.56
CA LYS A 184 10.63 -10.21 -15.31
C LYS A 184 10.47 -11.62 -14.76
N ALA A 185 11.30 -12.57 -15.19
CA ALA A 185 11.29 -13.95 -14.69
C ALA A 185 11.68 -14.02 -13.21
N VAL A 186 12.60 -13.15 -12.74
CA VAL A 186 12.92 -13.04 -11.31
C VAL A 186 11.69 -12.64 -10.51
N TYR A 187 11.01 -11.55 -10.94
CA TYR A 187 9.81 -11.05 -10.26
C TYR A 187 8.66 -12.06 -10.30
N ARG A 188 8.37 -12.66 -11.46
CA ARG A 188 7.30 -13.67 -11.60
C ARG A 188 7.51 -14.91 -10.72
N ARG A 189 8.76 -15.30 -10.46
CA ARG A 189 9.05 -16.41 -9.55
C ARG A 189 8.73 -16.08 -8.11
N ILE A 190 8.91 -14.82 -7.69
CA ILE A 190 8.66 -14.34 -6.33
C ILE A 190 7.19 -14.01 -6.16
N GLN A 191 6.60 -13.36 -7.16
CA GLN A 191 5.20 -12.90 -7.21
C GLN A 191 4.54 -13.36 -8.50
N PRO A 192 4.01 -14.61 -8.56
CA PRO A 192 3.26 -15.09 -9.72
C PRO A 192 1.98 -14.26 -9.90
N PRO A 193 1.74 -13.62 -11.07
CA PRO A 193 0.64 -12.65 -11.26
C PRO A 193 -0.75 -13.19 -10.97
N ASP A 194 -0.98 -14.49 -11.15
CA ASP A 194 -2.30 -15.11 -11.00
C ASP A 194 -2.62 -15.55 -9.56
N THR A 195 -1.62 -15.56 -8.66
CA THR A 195 -1.77 -16.10 -7.30
C THR A 195 -1.17 -15.20 -6.22
N ASP A 196 -0.44 -14.15 -6.59
CA ASP A 196 0.06 -13.18 -5.62
C ASP A 196 -1.06 -12.23 -5.20
N PRO A 197 -1.28 -12.03 -3.89
CA PRO A 197 -2.36 -11.19 -3.39
C PRO A 197 -2.31 -9.73 -3.88
N MET A 198 -1.15 -9.26 -4.38
CA MET A 198 -1.04 -7.91 -4.94
C MET A 198 -1.64 -7.78 -6.35
N THR A 199 -1.86 -8.90 -7.05
CA THR A 199 -2.31 -8.91 -8.46
C THR A 199 -3.48 -9.84 -8.73
N ASP A 200 -3.96 -10.58 -7.71
CA ASP A 200 -5.02 -11.59 -7.84
C ASP A 200 -6.45 -11.01 -7.75
N PHE A 201 -6.61 -9.70 -7.61
CA PHE A 201 -7.91 -9.04 -7.44
C PHE A 201 -8.03 -7.74 -8.23
N ASP A 202 -9.28 -7.31 -8.45
CA ASP A 202 -9.64 -6.02 -9.03
C ASP A 202 -10.73 -5.30 -8.20
N GLU A 203 -11.27 -4.19 -8.71
CA GLU A 203 -12.30 -3.39 -8.04
C GLU A 203 -13.62 -4.15 -7.82
N ARG A 204 -13.92 -5.15 -8.66
CA ARG A 204 -15.13 -5.97 -8.55
C ARG A 204 -15.02 -6.93 -7.37
N ASP A 205 -13.82 -7.46 -7.15
CA ASP A 205 -13.55 -8.35 -6.01
C ASP A 205 -13.70 -7.61 -4.68
N LEU A 206 -13.39 -6.30 -4.63
CA LEU A 206 -13.66 -5.46 -3.45
C LEU A 206 -15.16 -5.32 -3.19
N VAL A 207 -15.97 -5.08 -4.23
CA VAL A 207 -17.45 -5.03 -4.10
C VAL A 207 -17.99 -6.38 -3.63
N ILE A 208 -17.62 -7.47 -4.30
CA ILE A 208 -18.04 -8.83 -3.97
C ILE A 208 -17.64 -9.19 -2.52
N GLY A 209 -16.43 -8.79 -2.11
CA GLY A 209 -15.95 -9.00 -0.75
C GLY A 209 -16.83 -8.32 0.31
N ALA A 210 -17.19 -7.07 0.07
CA ALA A 210 -18.05 -6.30 0.95
C ALA A 210 -19.50 -6.85 0.96
N GLU A 211 -20.09 -7.17 -0.21
CA GLU A 211 -21.42 -7.78 -0.31
C GLU A 211 -21.50 -9.10 0.47
N LYS A 212 -20.55 -10.01 0.26
CA LYS A 212 -20.51 -11.31 0.93
C LYS A 212 -20.25 -11.20 2.44
N ALA A 213 -19.68 -10.11 2.92
CA ALA A 213 -19.50 -9.85 4.35
C ALA A 213 -20.76 -9.27 5.01
N GLY A 214 -21.74 -8.80 4.23
CA GLY A 214 -23.01 -8.26 4.72
C GLY A 214 -23.07 -6.74 4.76
N PHE A 215 -22.11 -6.03 4.18
CA PHE A 215 -22.16 -4.57 4.07
C PHE A 215 -23.33 -4.10 3.19
N SER A 216 -23.90 -2.95 3.56
CA SER A 216 -24.90 -2.23 2.80
C SER A 216 -24.34 -0.94 2.22
N LYS A 217 -25.08 -0.27 1.32
CA LYS A 217 -24.70 1.04 0.71
C LYS A 217 -23.26 1.06 0.20
N ILE A 218 -22.85 -0.02 -0.45
CA ILE A 218 -21.49 -0.18 -0.97
C ILE A 218 -21.29 0.76 -2.16
N ASN A 219 -20.22 1.56 -2.12
CA ASN A 219 -19.83 2.45 -3.20
C ASN A 219 -18.35 2.21 -3.54
N VAL A 220 -18.03 2.24 -4.83
CA VAL A 220 -16.66 2.16 -5.33
C VAL A 220 -16.40 3.29 -6.31
N GLU A 221 -15.27 3.93 -6.15
CA GLU A 221 -14.73 4.88 -7.10
C GLU A 221 -13.38 4.34 -7.60
N LEU A 222 -13.32 4.01 -8.90
CA LEU A 222 -12.10 3.60 -9.59
C LEU A 222 -11.45 4.82 -10.26
N GLN A 223 -10.19 5.08 -9.93
CA GLN A 223 -9.39 6.12 -10.57
C GLN A 223 -8.27 5.47 -11.39
N ILE A 224 -8.24 5.77 -12.67
CA ILE A 224 -7.21 5.31 -13.59
C ILE A 224 -6.41 6.51 -14.06
N GLU A 225 -5.09 6.42 -13.97
CA GLU A 225 -4.19 7.45 -14.44
C GLU A 225 -3.17 6.86 -15.42
N VAL A 226 -2.99 7.54 -16.54
CA VAL A 226 -1.98 7.22 -17.55
C VAL A 226 -1.20 8.50 -17.82
N LYS A 227 0.08 8.51 -17.41
CA LYS A 227 0.93 9.69 -17.49
C LYS A 227 2.39 9.31 -17.73
N PRO A 228 3.26 10.25 -18.13
CA PRO A 228 4.71 10.04 -18.11
C PRO A 228 5.18 9.62 -16.72
N PRO A 229 6.26 8.85 -16.59
CA PRO A 229 6.86 8.52 -15.31
C PRO A 229 7.29 9.79 -14.55
N GLU A 230 7.38 9.68 -13.25
CA GLU A 230 7.95 10.74 -12.42
C GLU A 230 9.42 10.98 -12.76
N ASN A 231 9.91 12.19 -12.48
CA ASN A 231 11.32 12.48 -12.64
C ASN A 231 12.12 11.61 -11.65
N THR A 232 13.00 10.80 -12.18
CA THR A 232 13.80 9.87 -11.37
C THR A 232 15.17 9.75 -12.03
N ASP A 233 16.24 9.98 -11.29
CA ASP A 233 17.58 9.70 -11.75
C ASP A 233 17.81 8.18 -11.85
N TRP A 234 18.80 7.79 -12.63
CA TRP A 234 19.09 6.38 -12.89
C TRP A 234 19.45 5.59 -11.60
N SER A 235 20.20 6.20 -10.69
CA SER A 235 20.58 5.54 -9.43
C SER A 235 19.35 5.23 -8.58
N THR A 236 18.50 6.22 -8.38
CA THR A 236 17.23 6.04 -7.65
C THR A 236 16.34 4.99 -8.33
N PHE A 237 16.24 5.02 -9.67
CA PHE A 237 15.46 4.03 -10.42
C PHE A 237 15.95 2.60 -10.15
N LEU A 238 17.27 2.37 -10.13
CA LEU A 238 17.85 1.05 -9.85
C LEU A 238 17.52 0.53 -8.45
N HIS A 239 17.43 1.41 -7.47
CA HIS A 239 17.15 1.03 -6.07
C HIS A 239 15.65 0.88 -5.75
N LEU A 240 14.75 1.16 -6.71
CA LEU A 240 13.31 1.00 -6.50
C LEU A 240 12.95 -0.47 -6.28
N ALA A 241 12.15 -0.70 -5.24
CA ALA A 241 11.44 -1.95 -5.00
C ALA A 241 9.98 -1.64 -4.70
N GLY A 242 9.06 -2.14 -5.50
CA GLY A 242 7.62 -1.85 -5.39
C GLY A 242 6.97 -2.33 -4.09
N ASN A 243 7.60 -3.29 -3.42
CA ASN A 243 7.16 -3.81 -2.12
C ASN A 243 8.33 -4.52 -1.39
N PRO A 244 8.19 -4.85 -0.10
CA PRO A 244 9.28 -5.44 0.69
C PRO A 244 9.70 -6.85 0.27
N LYS A 245 8.88 -7.56 -0.51
CA LYS A 245 9.08 -8.98 -0.86
C LYS A 245 9.94 -9.17 -2.12
N ILE A 246 10.07 -8.12 -2.96
CA ILE A 246 10.82 -8.20 -4.22
C ILE A 246 12.16 -7.48 -4.13
N PRO A 247 13.16 -7.91 -4.92
CA PRO A 247 14.43 -7.23 -5.03
C PRO A 247 14.27 -5.86 -5.72
N SER A 248 15.25 -4.98 -5.53
CA SER A 248 15.41 -3.79 -6.36
C SER A 248 15.72 -4.17 -7.81
N ILE A 249 15.62 -3.21 -8.73
CA ILE A 249 15.99 -3.45 -10.13
C ILE A 249 17.46 -3.84 -10.23
N GLU A 250 18.34 -3.16 -9.47
CA GLU A 250 19.77 -3.48 -9.42
C GLU A 250 20.02 -4.92 -8.93
N ASP A 251 19.40 -5.32 -7.81
CA ASP A 251 19.53 -6.69 -7.30
C ASP A 251 19.02 -7.71 -8.32
N ALA A 252 17.90 -7.43 -8.99
CA ALA A 252 17.36 -8.31 -10.02
C ALA A 252 18.29 -8.42 -11.24
N MET A 253 18.94 -7.31 -11.64
CA MET A 253 19.95 -7.31 -12.71
C MET A 253 21.16 -8.15 -12.33
N GLN A 254 21.72 -7.96 -11.12
CA GLN A 254 22.86 -8.74 -10.62
C GLN A 254 22.54 -10.22 -10.57
N TYR A 255 21.29 -10.57 -10.29
CA TYR A 255 20.85 -11.96 -10.21
C TYR A 255 20.61 -12.62 -11.57
N ALA A 256 20.09 -11.88 -12.56
CA ALA A 256 19.55 -12.43 -13.80
C ALA A 256 20.43 -12.21 -15.04
N LEU A 257 21.34 -11.22 -15.00
CA LEU A 257 22.13 -10.79 -16.14
C LEU A 257 23.62 -11.01 -15.92
N THR A 258 24.33 -11.34 -17.00
CA THR A 258 25.79 -11.23 -17.03
C THR A 258 26.23 -9.77 -17.01
N PRO A 259 27.48 -9.45 -16.66
CA PRO A 259 27.97 -8.05 -16.66
C PRO A 259 27.76 -7.33 -18.01
N GLY A 260 28.00 -7.99 -19.14
CA GLY A 260 27.80 -7.41 -20.48
C GLY A 260 26.31 -7.20 -20.82
N GLU A 261 25.44 -8.10 -20.37
CA GLU A 261 24.00 -7.92 -20.52
C GLU A 261 23.48 -6.79 -19.65
N ALA A 262 23.96 -6.65 -18.42
CA ALA A 262 23.61 -5.56 -17.52
C ALA A 262 24.04 -4.19 -18.07
N GLU A 263 25.25 -4.12 -18.68
CA GLU A 263 25.70 -2.92 -19.37
C GLU A 263 24.82 -2.58 -20.58
N THR A 264 24.47 -3.57 -21.41
CA THR A 264 23.55 -3.39 -22.54
C THR A 264 22.19 -2.91 -22.09
N PHE A 265 21.62 -3.53 -21.08
CA PHE A 265 20.32 -3.15 -20.49
C PHE A 265 20.36 -1.71 -19.95
N SER A 266 21.38 -1.36 -19.19
CA SER A 266 21.55 -0.04 -18.60
C SER A 266 21.75 1.03 -19.65
N SER A 267 22.63 0.78 -20.64
CA SER A 267 22.90 1.74 -21.74
C SER A 267 21.67 2.05 -22.57
N TYR A 268 20.77 1.09 -22.74
CA TYR A 268 19.50 1.28 -23.45
C TYR A 268 18.45 2.00 -22.61
N LEU A 269 18.24 1.53 -21.36
CA LEU A 269 17.11 1.99 -20.53
C LEU A 269 17.37 3.34 -19.87
N ARG A 270 18.60 3.61 -19.44
CA ARG A 270 18.96 4.82 -18.73
C ARG A 270 18.55 6.13 -19.43
N PRO A 271 18.82 6.33 -20.74
CA PRO A 271 18.37 7.55 -21.42
C PRO A 271 16.84 7.71 -21.42
N LEU A 272 16.10 6.61 -21.52
CA LEU A 272 14.62 6.63 -21.47
C LEU A 272 14.11 7.03 -20.10
N VAL A 273 14.74 6.54 -19.02
CA VAL A 273 14.41 6.89 -17.63
C VAL A 273 14.68 8.37 -17.39
N GLU A 274 15.90 8.84 -17.66
CA GLU A 274 16.34 10.21 -17.41
C GLU A 274 15.57 11.23 -18.26
N SER A 275 15.09 10.84 -19.45
CA SER A 275 14.25 11.69 -20.32
C SER A 275 12.74 11.46 -20.16
N ARG A 276 12.31 10.60 -19.22
CA ARG A 276 10.91 10.28 -18.93
C ARG A 276 10.12 9.73 -20.14
N GLN A 277 10.78 9.02 -21.05
CA GLN A 277 10.19 8.45 -22.26
C GLN A 277 9.49 7.11 -22.00
N GLY A 278 8.67 7.05 -20.97
CA GLY A 278 7.86 5.91 -20.58
C GLY A 278 6.39 6.27 -20.37
N VAL A 279 5.61 5.30 -19.97
CA VAL A 279 4.19 5.48 -19.63
C VAL A 279 3.90 4.76 -18.33
N ARG A 280 3.60 5.53 -17.28
CA ARG A 280 3.09 4.99 -16.03
C ARG A 280 1.59 4.80 -16.12
N ARG A 281 1.14 3.59 -15.81
CA ARG A 281 -0.28 3.24 -15.71
C ARG A 281 -0.58 2.83 -14.29
N THR A 282 -1.54 3.48 -13.66
CA THR A 282 -2.00 3.14 -12.31
C THR A 282 -3.51 3.11 -12.27
N ALA A 283 -4.03 2.19 -11.47
CA ALA A 283 -5.43 2.20 -11.06
C ALA A 283 -5.50 2.07 -9.55
N VAL A 284 -6.40 2.83 -8.94
CA VAL A 284 -6.68 2.77 -7.51
C VAL A 284 -8.19 2.75 -7.29
N ALA A 285 -8.63 2.04 -6.28
CA ALA A 285 -10.04 1.98 -5.90
C ALA A 285 -10.23 2.53 -4.48
N TYR A 286 -11.27 3.36 -4.33
CA TYR A 286 -11.80 3.74 -3.04
C TYR A 286 -13.13 3.01 -2.85
N LEU A 287 -13.25 2.26 -1.78
CA LEU A 287 -14.51 1.64 -1.39
C LEU A 287 -14.97 2.21 -0.06
N TRP A 288 -16.26 2.55 0.05
CA TRP A 288 -16.89 2.84 1.33
C TRP A 288 -18.24 2.14 1.43
N ALA A 289 -18.53 1.67 2.62
CA ALA A 289 -19.74 0.90 2.89
C ALA A 289 -20.20 1.10 4.33
N VAL A 290 -21.45 0.70 4.60
CA VAL A 290 -22.09 0.77 5.92
C VAL A 290 -22.47 -0.65 6.35
N LYS A 291 -22.24 -0.99 7.63
CA LYS A 291 -22.70 -2.24 8.23
C LYS A 291 -24.22 -2.28 8.41
#